data_55d0f23f88335e01ac340b0fa9da2c70
#
_entry.id   55d0f23f88335e01ac340b0fa9da2c70
#
_cell.length_a   1.000
_cell.length_b   1.000
_cell.length_c   1.000
_cell.angle_alpha   90.00
_cell.angle_beta   90.00
_cell.angle_gamma   90.00
#
_symmetry.space_group_name_H-M   'P 1'
#
loop_
_entity.id
_entity.type
_entity.pdbx_description
1 polymer ?
#
loop_
_entity_poly.entity_id
_entity_poly.type
_entity_poly.pdbx_seq_one_letter_code
_entity_poly.pdbx_strand_id
1 'polypeptide(L)'
;MKILLHLCCVNCGIYPLEQIKAKGHEVIGFFFNPNIHPYQEYQKRLEALKQYSEKAGLEVVYRDEYLLEEFLRNVSQKPEERCPYCYSVRLEATAREAKKRGFDQFSTTLLQSTHQNHQLIKETGERMAREVGIPFYYEDFRQGWKRGVEVSKAMGLYRQQYCGCVYSEKERYMGSKKSPSSTKSQTPSTK
;
A
#
# COMPACT_ATOMS: atom_id res chain seq x y z
N MET A 1 21.31 -6.99 -5.03
CA MET A 1 20.33 -6.42 -5.98
C MET A 1 19.83 -5.11 -5.42
N LYS A 2 19.49 -4.19 -6.29
CA LYS A 2 18.94 -2.87 -5.94
C LYS A 2 17.42 -2.86 -6.14
N ILE A 3 16.66 -2.62 -5.07
CA ILE A 3 15.19 -2.74 -5.05
C ILE A 3 14.55 -1.38 -4.80
N LEU A 4 13.59 -0.97 -5.64
CA LEU A 4 12.72 0.17 -5.37
C LEU A 4 11.49 -0.30 -4.60
N LEU A 5 11.34 0.13 -3.35
CA LEU A 5 10.25 -0.27 -2.48
C LEU A 5 9.19 0.83 -2.37
N HIS A 6 7.99 0.59 -2.89
CA HIS A 6 6.86 1.49 -2.67
C HIS A 6 6.48 1.57 -1.19
N LEU A 7 6.41 2.78 -0.65
CA LEU A 7 6.11 3.08 0.74
C LEU A 7 4.74 3.78 0.88
N CYS A 8 3.76 3.10 1.48
CA CYS A 8 2.45 3.70 1.74
C CYS A 8 2.38 4.46 3.07
N CYS A 9 3.20 4.07 4.04
CA CYS A 9 3.30 4.67 5.37
C CYS A 9 4.53 4.09 6.11
N VAL A 10 4.96 4.73 7.17
CA VAL A 10 6.17 4.33 7.91
C VAL A 10 6.03 2.94 8.54
N ASN A 11 4.99 2.72 9.35
CA ASN A 11 4.85 1.45 10.07
C ASN A 11 4.73 0.23 9.14
N CYS A 12 4.21 0.42 7.91
CA CYS A 12 4.21 -0.65 6.91
C CYS A 12 5.55 -0.82 6.20
N GLY A 13 6.45 0.17 6.29
CA GLY A 13 7.77 0.15 5.66
C GLY A 13 8.86 -0.50 6.50
N ILE A 14 8.80 -0.36 7.82
CA ILE A 14 9.88 -0.72 8.74
C ILE A 14 10.33 -2.18 8.57
N TYR A 15 9.44 -3.12 8.75
CA TYR A 15 9.78 -4.55 8.68
C TYR A 15 10.22 -5.00 7.28
N PRO A 16 9.53 -4.66 6.17
CA PRO A 16 10.03 -4.96 4.84
C PRO A 16 11.43 -4.42 4.57
N LEU A 17 11.72 -3.19 4.99
CA LEU A 17 13.05 -2.59 4.86
C LEU A 17 14.10 -3.39 5.65
N GLU A 18 13.81 -3.77 6.90
CA GLU A 18 14.69 -4.60 7.71
C GLU A 18 14.97 -5.95 7.04
N GLN A 19 13.92 -6.63 6.53
CA GLN A 19 14.05 -7.96 5.92
C GLN A 19 14.82 -7.94 4.60
N ILE A 20 14.50 -7.00 3.72
CA ILE A 20 15.17 -6.90 2.43
C ILE A 20 16.64 -6.55 2.61
N LYS A 21 16.98 -5.62 3.52
CA LYS A 21 18.36 -5.27 3.85
C LYS A 21 19.13 -6.43 4.50
N ALA A 22 18.48 -7.18 5.40
CA ALA A 22 19.08 -8.36 6.05
C ALA A 22 19.47 -9.46 5.05
N LYS A 23 18.81 -9.51 3.90
CA LYS A 23 19.15 -10.43 2.79
C LYS A 23 20.26 -9.89 1.86
N GLY A 24 20.88 -8.77 2.23
CA GLY A 24 21.98 -8.16 1.47
C GLY A 24 21.54 -7.36 0.25
N HIS A 25 20.29 -6.91 0.20
CA HIS A 25 19.81 -6.06 -0.90
C HIS A 25 19.91 -4.58 -0.53
N GLU A 26 20.25 -3.75 -1.51
CA GLU A 26 20.11 -2.30 -1.42
C GLU A 26 18.65 -1.92 -1.64
N VAL A 27 18.11 -1.06 -0.78
CA VAL A 27 16.69 -0.65 -0.84
C VAL A 27 16.60 0.86 -0.85
N ILE A 28 15.90 1.39 -1.84
CA ILE A 28 15.51 2.79 -1.94
C ILE A 28 13.98 2.86 -1.85
N GLY A 29 13.47 3.78 -1.05
CA GLY A 29 12.03 4.00 -0.91
C GLY A 29 11.44 4.74 -2.10
N PHE A 30 10.17 4.51 -2.38
CA PHE A 30 9.39 5.30 -3.33
C PHE A 30 8.05 5.70 -2.73
N PHE A 31 7.83 6.99 -2.58
CA PHE A 31 6.56 7.54 -2.10
C PHE A 31 5.74 8.04 -3.28
N PHE A 32 4.64 7.34 -3.57
CA PHE A 32 3.59 7.75 -4.51
C PHE A 32 2.26 7.16 -4.08
N ASN A 33 1.36 7.99 -3.56
CA ASN A 33 0.14 7.52 -2.92
C ASN A 33 -1.08 8.38 -3.30
N PRO A 34 -1.58 8.29 -4.55
CA PRO A 34 -2.71 9.08 -5.05
C PRO A 34 -4.04 8.74 -4.37
N ASN A 35 -4.05 7.68 -3.56
CA ASN A 35 -5.22 7.17 -2.85
C ASN A 35 -5.34 7.69 -1.41
N ILE A 36 -4.39 8.46 -0.90
CA ILE A 36 -4.43 8.91 0.50
C ILE A 36 -5.21 10.22 0.61
N HIS A 37 -6.31 10.20 1.36
CA HIS A 37 -7.22 11.32 1.57
C HIS A 37 -7.70 11.37 3.03
N PRO A 38 -8.09 12.52 3.56
CA PRO A 38 -7.98 13.85 2.96
C PRO A 38 -6.52 14.36 2.92
N TYR A 39 -6.32 15.59 2.43
CA TYR A 39 -4.99 16.19 2.29
C TYR A 39 -4.17 16.18 3.59
N GLN A 40 -4.80 16.43 4.73
CA GLN A 40 -4.10 16.40 6.03
C GLN A 40 -3.56 14.98 6.38
N GLU A 41 -4.28 13.92 6.03
CA GLU A 41 -3.80 12.55 6.22
C GLU A 41 -2.61 12.25 5.30
N TYR A 42 -2.69 12.70 4.05
CA TYR A 42 -1.59 12.61 3.10
C TYR A 42 -0.32 13.30 3.64
N GLN A 43 -0.45 14.56 4.10
CA GLN A 43 0.67 15.32 4.67
C GLN A 43 1.26 14.66 5.92
N LYS A 44 0.43 14.16 6.84
CA LYS A 44 0.90 13.45 8.04
C LYS A 44 1.73 12.21 7.70
N ARG A 45 1.33 11.45 6.68
CA ARG A 45 2.10 10.26 6.26
C ARG A 45 3.39 10.63 5.55
N LEU A 46 3.35 11.63 4.70
CA LEU A 46 4.54 12.15 4.01
C LEU A 46 5.57 12.65 5.02
N GLU A 47 5.14 13.48 5.95
CA GLU A 47 6.00 14.03 7.00
C GLU A 47 6.59 12.94 7.90
N ALA A 48 5.78 11.98 8.34
CA ALA A 48 6.27 10.85 9.10
C ALA A 48 7.33 10.04 8.34
N LEU A 49 7.14 9.88 7.02
CA LEU A 49 8.13 9.18 6.19
C LEU A 49 9.43 9.98 6.06
N LYS A 50 9.38 11.29 5.89
CA LYS A 50 10.56 12.17 5.87
C LYS A 50 11.34 12.04 7.19
N GLN A 51 10.66 12.16 8.33
CA GLN A 51 11.28 12.01 9.65
C GLN A 51 11.91 10.61 9.86
N TYR A 52 11.24 9.57 9.38
CA TYR A 52 11.79 8.21 9.45
C TYR A 52 13.01 8.05 8.55
N SER A 53 12.92 8.51 7.30
CA SER A 53 14.00 8.37 6.33
C SER A 53 15.30 9.06 6.79
N GLU A 54 15.20 10.24 7.37
CA GLU A 54 16.35 10.95 7.98
C GLU A 54 16.98 10.14 9.11
N LYS A 55 16.16 9.66 10.07
CA LYS A 55 16.65 8.91 11.24
C LYS A 55 17.21 7.54 10.85
N ALA A 56 16.67 6.89 9.82
CA ALA A 56 17.06 5.56 9.38
C ALA A 56 18.14 5.56 8.27
N GLY A 57 18.59 6.72 7.81
CA GLY A 57 19.49 6.85 6.66
C GLY A 57 18.93 6.18 5.40
N LEU A 58 17.60 6.29 5.19
CA LEU A 58 16.91 5.71 4.04
C LEU A 58 16.78 6.74 2.92
N GLU A 59 17.37 6.44 1.77
CA GLU A 59 17.08 7.20 0.56
C GLU A 59 15.65 6.95 0.08
N VAL A 60 14.90 8.02 -0.24
CA VAL A 60 13.52 7.94 -0.71
C VAL A 60 13.34 8.86 -1.92
N VAL A 61 12.79 8.30 -2.98
CA VAL A 61 12.30 9.05 -4.14
C VAL A 61 10.87 9.49 -3.84
N TYR A 62 10.65 10.79 -3.75
CA TYR A 62 9.32 11.36 -3.50
C TYR A 62 8.67 11.81 -4.81
N ARG A 63 7.51 11.23 -5.12
CA ARG A 63 6.55 11.76 -6.08
C ARG A 63 5.39 12.33 -5.28
N ASP A 64 5.58 13.57 -4.82
CA ASP A 64 4.68 14.28 -3.91
C ASP A 64 3.55 14.93 -4.71
N GLU A 65 2.55 14.11 -5.05
CA GLU A 65 1.38 14.52 -5.84
C GLU A 65 0.10 14.11 -5.09
N TYR A 66 -0.75 15.10 -4.78
CA TYR A 66 -2.06 14.86 -4.19
C TYR A 66 -3.13 14.83 -5.29
N LEU A 67 -3.59 13.64 -5.65
CA LEU A 67 -4.42 13.38 -6.84
C LEU A 67 -5.85 12.92 -6.47
N LEU A 68 -6.53 13.66 -5.58
CA LEU A 68 -7.88 13.35 -5.12
C LEU A 68 -8.87 13.22 -6.27
N GLU A 69 -8.91 14.22 -7.15
CA GLU A 69 -9.89 14.29 -8.24
C GLU A 69 -9.68 13.17 -9.25
N GLU A 70 -8.43 12.85 -9.55
CA GLU A 70 -8.09 11.75 -10.44
C GLU A 70 -8.51 10.41 -9.84
N PHE A 71 -8.19 10.19 -8.56
CA PHE A 71 -8.61 8.98 -7.86
C PHE A 71 -10.14 8.84 -7.86
N LEU A 72 -10.88 9.88 -7.48
CA LEU A 72 -12.34 9.84 -7.42
C LEU A 72 -12.97 9.64 -8.80
N ARG A 73 -12.44 10.28 -9.84
CA ARG A 73 -12.92 10.09 -11.23
C ARG A 73 -12.89 8.62 -11.65
N ASN A 74 -11.86 7.89 -11.20
CA ASN A 74 -11.68 6.49 -11.59
C ASN A 74 -12.46 5.49 -10.72
N VAL A 75 -12.91 5.87 -9.51
CA VAL A 75 -13.52 4.90 -8.58
C VAL A 75 -14.93 5.28 -8.12
N SER A 76 -15.42 6.49 -8.38
CA SER A 76 -16.71 6.96 -7.86
C SER A 76 -17.91 6.18 -8.40
N GLN A 77 -17.85 5.70 -9.63
CA GLN A 77 -18.93 4.93 -10.26
C GLN A 77 -19.01 3.48 -9.75
N LYS A 78 -17.86 2.92 -9.31
CA LYS A 78 -17.71 1.56 -8.80
C LYS A 78 -16.79 1.53 -7.59
N PRO A 79 -17.25 2.02 -6.44
CA PRO A 79 -16.42 2.09 -5.22
C PRO A 79 -15.89 0.75 -4.73
N GLU A 80 -16.56 -0.36 -5.07
CA GLU A 80 -16.13 -1.73 -4.77
C GLU A 80 -14.86 -2.13 -5.55
N GLU A 81 -14.60 -1.55 -6.72
CA GLU A 81 -13.40 -1.78 -7.53
C GLU A 81 -12.22 -0.87 -7.15
N ARG A 82 -12.37 0.00 -6.14
CA ARG A 82 -11.34 0.97 -5.73
C ARG A 82 -10.01 0.35 -5.32
N CYS A 83 -10.03 -0.83 -4.68
CA CYS A 83 -8.81 -1.49 -4.23
C CYS A 83 -7.99 -2.05 -5.40
N PRO A 84 -8.56 -2.78 -6.36
CA PRO A 84 -7.86 -3.18 -7.59
C PRO A 84 -7.22 -1.99 -8.32
N TYR A 85 -7.97 -0.91 -8.53
CA TYR A 85 -7.46 0.33 -9.13
C TYR A 85 -6.28 0.91 -8.33
N CYS A 86 -6.46 1.04 -7.03
CA CYS A 86 -5.46 1.60 -6.09
C CYS A 86 -4.14 0.81 -6.12
N TYR A 87 -4.20 -0.53 -6.17
CA TYR A 87 -3.00 -1.37 -6.27
C TYR A 87 -2.32 -1.20 -7.62
N SER A 88 -3.10 -1.21 -8.70
CA SER A 88 -2.57 -1.08 -10.07
C SER A 88 -1.82 0.22 -10.27
N VAL A 89 -2.39 1.37 -9.92
CA VAL A 89 -1.78 2.69 -10.10
C VAL A 89 -0.46 2.81 -9.35
N ARG A 90 -0.41 2.33 -8.10
CA ARG A 90 0.80 2.44 -7.28
C ARG A 90 1.90 1.48 -7.73
N LEU A 91 1.54 0.23 -8.04
CA LEU A 91 2.50 -0.78 -8.48
C LEU A 91 3.04 -0.48 -9.88
N GLU A 92 2.18 0.01 -10.79
CA GLU A 92 2.61 0.45 -12.11
C GLU A 92 3.60 1.62 -12.01
N ALA A 93 3.26 2.65 -11.23
CA ALA A 93 4.15 3.79 -11.03
C ALA A 93 5.50 3.36 -10.46
N THR A 94 5.49 2.43 -9.48
CA THR A 94 6.71 1.92 -8.86
C THR A 94 7.54 1.12 -9.86
N ALA A 95 6.93 0.23 -10.64
CA ALA A 95 7.62 -0.56 -11.65
C ALA A 95 8.25 0.32 -12.74
N ARG A 96 7.50 1.32 -13.24
CA ARG A 96 8.01 2.28 -14.25
C ARG A 96 9.17 3.12 -13.71
N GLU A 97 9.06 3.62 -12.48
CA GLU A 97 10.13 4.41 -11.85
C GLU A 97 11.37 3.54 -11.61
N ALA A 98 11.18 2.29 -11.15
CA ALA A 98 12.28 1.36 -10.96
C ALA A 98 13.01 1.07 -12.27
N LYS A 99 12.28 0.78 -13.35
CA LYS A 99 12.88 0.55 -14.67
C LYS A 99 13.61 1.78 -15.20
N LYS A 100 13.01 2.96 -15.10
CA LYS A 100 13.58 4.24 -15.53
C LYS A 100 14.91 4.53 -14.84
N ARG A 101 15.03 4.19 -13.55
CA ARG A 101 16.23 4.46 -12.74
C ARG A 101 17.23 3.30 -12.70
N GLY A 102 17.00 2.21 -13.44
CA GLY A 102 17.92 1.08 -13.52
C GLY A 102 17.99 0.23 -12.25
N PHE A 103 16.87 0.09 -11.53
CA PHE A 103 16.74 -0.87 -10.43
C PHE A 103 16.64 -2.30 -10.97
N ASP A 104 17.10 -3.28 -10.19
CA ASP A 104 16.98 -4.68 -10.55
C ASP A 104 15.54 -5.21 -10.38
N GLN A 105 14.85 -4.71 -9.34
CA GLN A 105 13.50 -5.16 -8.97
C GLN A 105 12.69 -4.02 -8.32
N PHE A 106 11.38 -4.21 -8.24
CA PHE A 106 10.50 -3.36 -7.44
C PHE A 106 9.66 -4.19 -6.46
N SER A 107 9.20 -3.56 -5.39
CA SER A 107 8.33 -4.18 -4.39
C SER A 107 7.38 -3.16 -3.76
N THR A 108 6.55 -3.62 -2.80
CA THR A 108 5.60 -2.75 -2.10
C THR A 108 5.40 -3.15 -0.65
N THR A 109 5.25 -2.15 0.22
CA THR A 109 4.88 -2.34 1.63
C THR A 109 3.40 -2.71 1.82
N LEU A 110 2.60 -2.74 0.77
CA LEU A 110 1.24 -3.28 0.82
C LEU A 110 1.22 -4.76 1.22
N LEU A 111 2.30 -5.50 0.91
CA LEU A 111 2.47 -6.91 1.28
C LEU A 111 2.58 -7.15 2.80
N GLN A 112 2.75 -6.10 3.61
CA GLN A 112 2.73 -6.19 5.07
C GLN A 112 1.32 -6.07 5.66
N SER A 113 0.37 -5.54 4.93
CA SER A 113 -0.97 -5.29 5.47
C SER A 113 -1.74 -6.58 5.70
N THR A 114 -2.30 -6.73 6.90
CA THR A 114 -3.23 -7.81 7.26
C THR A 114 -4.69 -7.49 6.86
N HIS A 115 -4.95 -6.27 6.38
CA HIS A 115 -6.30 -5.78 6.06
C HIS A 115 -6.57 -5.69 4.56
N GLN A 116 -5.53 -5.84 3.73
CA GLN A 116 -5.65 -5.74 2.27
C GLN A 116 -5.70 -7.12 1.64
N ASN A 117 -6.21 -7.20 0.40
CA ASN A 117 -6.22 -8.45 -0.34
C ASN A 117 -4.81 -8.78 -0.83
N HIS A 118 -4.10 -9.58 -0.05
CA HIS A 118 -2.70 -9.95 -0.27
C HIS A 118 -2.48 -10.65 -1.62
N GLN A 119 -3.38 -11.57 -1.96
CA GLN A 119 -3.29 -12.32 -3.22
C GLN A 119 -3.43 -11.37 -4.42
N LEU A 120 -4.40 -10.45 -4.39
CA LEU A 120 -4.59 -9.48 -5.45
C LEU A 120 -3.39 -8.52 -5.60
N ILE A 121 -2.74 -8.14 -4.49
CA ILE A 121 -1.52 -7.33 -4.52
C ILE A 121 -0.40 -8.09 -5.22
N LYS A 122 -0.21 -9.37 -4.89
CA LYS A 122 0.78 -10.24 -5.52
C LYS A 122 0.54 -10.36 -7.03
N GLU A 123 -0.68 -10.73 -7.43
CA GLU A 123 -1.07 -10.88 -8.85
C GLU A 123 -0.90 -9.57 -9.63
N THR A 124 -1.25 -8.42 -9.00
CA THR A 124 -1.05 -7.11 -9.62
C THR A 124 0.43 -6.79 -9.78
N GLY A 125 1.26 -7.08 -8.79
CA GLY A 125 2.72 -6.91 -8.87
C GLY A 125 3.34 -7.74 -9.98
N GLU A 126 2.97 -9.02 -10.07
CA GLU A 126 3.43 -9.94 -11.11
C GLU A 126 2.95 -9.52 -12.51
N ARG A 127 1.73 -8.99 -12.63
CA ARG A 127 1.22 -8.42 -13.88
C ARG A 127 2.03 -7.20 -14.30
N MET A 128 2.26 -6.24 -13.40
CA MET A 128 3.07 -5.05 -13.68
C MET A 128 4.51 -5.43 -14.04
N ALA A 129 5.07 -6.47 -13.41
CA ALA A 129 6.40 -6.97 -13.76
C ALA A 129 6.48 -7.40 -15.24
N ARG A 130 5.47 -8.14 -15.73
CA ARG A 130 5.41 -8.56 -17.13
C ARG A 130 5.18 -7.38 -18.09
N GLU A 131 4.26 -6.48 -17.76
CA GLU A 131 3.90 -5.34 -18.61
C GLU A 131 5.02 -4.31 -18.73
N VAL A 132 5.71 -4.03 -17.64
CA VAL A 132 6.79 -3.03 -17.60
C VAL A 132 8.15 -3.65 -17.95
N GLY A 133 8.33 -4.96 -17.76
CA GLY A 133 9.58 -5.66 -18.00
C GLY A 133 10.64 -5.37 -16.93
N ILE A 134 10.23 -5.47 -15.65
CA ILE A 134 11.11 -5.42 -14.47
C ILE A 134 10.59 -6.39 -13.42
N PRO A 135 11.42 -7.25 -12.79
CA PRO A 135 10.95 -8.25 -11.83
C PRO A 135 10.28 -7.65 -10.60
N PHE A 136 9.23 -8.32 -10.11
CA PHE A 136 8.57 -8.01 -8.85
C PHE A 136 9.19 -8.83 -7.71
N TYR A 137 9.77 -8.16 -6.72
CA TYR A 137 10.23 -8.81 -5.50
C TYR A 137 9.04 -9.08 -4.58
N TYR A 138 8.61 -10.34 -4.54
CA TYR A 138 7.53 -10.77 -3.67
C TYR A 138 8.06 -11.44 -2.40
N GLU A 139 7.56 -10.97 -1.26
CA GLU A 139 7.73 -11.62 0.04
C GLU A 139 6.52 -11.31 0.91
N ASP A 140 6.08 -12.29 1.71
CA ASP A 140 4.99 -12.08 2.66
C ASP A 140 5.52 -11.43 3.95
N PHE A 141 5.28 -10.14 4.08
CA PHE A 141 5.75 -9.35 5.22
C PHE A 141 4.72 -9.25 6.36
N ARG A 142 3.57 -9.93 6.28
CA ARG A 142 2.48 -9.80 7.27
C ARG A 142 2.90 -10.19 8.69
N GLN A 143 3.82 -11.13 8.84
CA GLN A 143 4.38 -11.53 10.16
C GLN A 143 5.05 -10.36 10.90
N GLY A 144 5.54 -9.35 10.18
CA GLY A 144 6.22 -8.18 10.75
C GLY A 144 5.30 -7.04 11.19
N TRP A 145 3.98 -7.20 11.13
CA TRP A 145 3.03 -6.15 11.50
C TRP A 145 3.28 -5.56 12.89
N LYS A 146 3.46 -6.41 13.90
CA LYS A 146 3.72 -5.97 15.28
C LYS A 146 5.02 -5.18 15.38
N ARG A 147 6.08 -5.63 14.72
CA ARG A 147 7.39 -4.96 14.68
C ARG A 147 7.28 -3.54 14.15
N GLY A 148 6.58 -3.33 13.03
CA GLY A 148 6.35 -2.00 12.46
C GLY A 148 5.61 -1.06 13.42
N VAL A 149 4.60 -1.57 14.13
CA VAL A 149 3.84 -0.81 15.14
C VAL A 149 4.73 -0.43 16.34
N GLU A 150 5.51 -1.35 16.87
CA GLU A 150 6.40 -1.12 18.03
C GLU A 150 7.45 -0.05 17.72
N VAL A 151 8.16 -0.20 16.62
CA VAL A 151 9.23 0.74 16.23
C VAL A 151 8.64 2.13 15.93
N SER A 152 7.54 2.22 15.19
CA SER A 152 6.94 3.52 14.90
C SER A 152 6.44 4.23 16.16
N LYS A 153 5.94 3.49 17.17
CA LYS A 153 5.59 4.02 18.50
C LYS A 153 6.81 4.53 19.25
N ALA A 154 7.86 3.71 19.33
CA ALA A 154 9.08 4.07 20.02
C ALA A 154 9.74 5.33 19.44
N MET A 155 9.62 5.52 18.13
CA MET A 155 10.14 6.71 17.43
C MET A 155 9.20 7.93 17.48
N GLY A 156 7.99 7.82 18.07
CA GLY A 156 7.00 8.90 18.12
C GLY A 156 6.42 9.29 16.77
N LEU A 157 6.44 8.38 15.79
CA LEU A 157 6.00 8.69 14.42
C LEU A 157 4.49 8.56 14.26
N TYR A 158 3.93 9.37 13.38
CA TYR A 158 2.51 9.29 13.03
C TYR A 158 2.15 7.91 12.49
N ARG A 159 1.03 7.37 12.96
CA ARG A 159 0.48 6.08 12.53
C ARG A 159 -0.96 6.27 12.05
N GLN A 160 -1.20 5.88 10.81
CA GLN A 160 -2.51 5.97 10.18
C GLN A 160 -3.57 5.13 10.90
N GLN A 161 -4.82 5.60 10.87
CA GLN A 161 -5.97 4.93 11.47
C GLN A 161 -6.78 4.10 10.46
N TYR A 162 -6.58 4.30 9.16
CA TYR A 162 -7.26 3.60 8.06
C TYR A 162 -6.33 3.39 6.87
N CYS A 163 -6.78 2.66 5.84
CA CYS A 163 -5.95 2.31 4.68
C CYS A 163 -5.42 3.53 3.93
N GLY A 164 -6.27 4.55 3.70
CA GLY A 164 -5.85 5.82 3.10
C GLY A 164 -6.94 6.56 2.35
N CYS A 165 -7.82 5.87 1.61
CA CYS A 165 -8.84 6.56 0.82
C CYS A 165 -10.06 6.95 1.66
N VAL A 166 -10.82 7.95 1.18
CA VAL A 166 -12.07 8.42 1.83
C VAL A 166 -13.08 7.29 2.08
N TYR A 167 -13.12 6.27 1.23
CA TYR A 167 -13.98 5.10 1.45
C TYR A 167 -13.53 4.27 2.65
N SER A 168 -12.21 4.07 2.82
CA SER A 168 -11.67 3.33 3.98
C SER A 168 -11.77 4.14 5.27
N GLU A 169 -11.73 5.46 5.20
CA GLU A 169 -12.05 6.36 6.31
C GLU A 169 -13.50 6.18 6.75
N LYS A 170 -14.44 6.29 5.81
CA LYS A 170 -15.87 6.07 6.06
C LYS A 170 -16.12 4.71 6.71
N GLU A 171 -15.55 3.63 6.16
CA GLU A 171 -15.69 2.27 6.70
C GLU A 171 -15.15 2.17 8.14
N ARG A 172 -14.06 2.86 8.43
CA ARG A 172 -13.44 2.88 9.76
C ARG A 172 -14.31 3.55 10.82
N TYR A 173 -14.90 4.71 10.49
CA TYR A 173 -15.58 5.56 11.48
C TYR A 173 -17.10 5.44 11.47
N MET A 174 -17.71 5.11 10.36
CA MET A 174 -19.16 4.89 10.27
C MET A 174 -19.54 3.40 10.43
N GLY A 175 -18.57 2.49 10.44
CA GLY A 175 -18.79 1.05 10.38
C GLY A 175 -19.15 0.59 8.96
N SER A 176 -18.73 -0.61 8.60
CA SER A 176 -19.20 -1.26 7.38
C SER A 176 -20.63 -1.75 7.64
N LYS A 177 -21.63 -1.14 7.01
CA LYS A 177 -22.94 -1.78 6.88
C LYS A 177 -22.70 -3.08 6.13
N LYS A 178 -22.84 -4.23 6.82
CA LYS A 178 -22.89 -5.53 6.14
C LYS A 178 -24.00 -5.43 5.10
N SER A 179 -23.71 -5.65 3.83
CA SER A 179 -24.73 -5.84 2.81
C SER A 179 -25.68 -6.92 3.30
N PRO A 180 -27.02 -6.76 3.18
CA PRO A 180 -27.96 -7.79 3.60
C PRO A 180 -27.60 -9.05 2.81
N SER A 181 -27.26 -10.11 3.54
CA SER A 181 -26.99 -11.42 2.97
C SER A 181 -28.22 -11.84 2.17
N SER A 182 -28.00 -12.22 0.92
CA SER A 182 -28.98 -12.84 0.05
C SER A 182 -29.81 -13.87 0.83
N THR A 183 -31.09 -13.64 0.93
CA THR A 183 -32.11 -14.48 1.52
C THR A 183 -31.95 -15.89 0.97
N LYS A 184 -31.69 -16.86 1.84
CA LYS A 184 -31.80 -18.27 1.50
C LYS A 184 -33.24 -18.52 1.03
N SER A 185 -33.39 -18.91 -0.24
CA SER A 185 -34.63 -19.42 -0.79
C SER A 185 -35.04 -20.66 0.01
N GLN A 186 -36.09 -20.52 0.84
CA GLN A 186 -36.77 -21.67 1.42
C GLN A 186 -37.62 -22.28 0.33
N THR A 187 -37.26 -23.47 -0.11
CA THR A 187 -38.13 -24.34 -0.90
C THR A 187 -39.30 -24.82 -0.03
N PRO A 188 -40.55 -24.68 -0.49
CA PRO A 188 -41.69 -25.25 0.26
C PRO A 188 -41.68 -26.77 0.13
N SER A 189 -41.68 -27.46 1.27
CA SER A 189 -41.92 -28.91 1.32
C SER A 189 -43.40 -29.15 1.11
N THR A 190 -43.76 -29.75 -0.01
CA THR A 190 -45.12 -30.28 -0.28
C THR A 190 -45.26 -31.63 0.43
N LYS A 191 -46.29 -31.70 1.27
CA LYS A 191 -46.92 -32.95 1.70
C LYS A 191 -47.92 -33.39 0.65
#